data_32bece282e8b85bff118bf12fcb50c65
#
_entry.id   32bece282e8b85bff118bf12fcb50c65
#
_cell.length_a   1.000
_cell.length_b   1.000
_cell.length_c   1.000
_cell.angle_alpha   90.00
_cell.angle_beta   90.00
_cell.angle_gamma   90.00
#
_symmetry.space_group_name_H-M   'P 1'
#
loop_
_entity.id
_entity.type
_entity.pdbx_description
1 polymer ?
#
loop_
_entity_poly.entity_id
_entity_poly.type
_entity_poly.pdbx_seq_one_letter_code
_entity_poly.pdbx_strand_id
1 'polypeptide(L)'
;MQRKTKPAHHTETGFENRHPLPDPVKRSFWRFLKRRYFGVDEWPKAKHQHGKTPVEAPDHDAIQNPDPTRLQVTWIGHATVLVQYGGLNILTDPVFADRASPFKRVGPKRYSQPGLTIDQLPKLDLVLLSHNHYDHFDLDSLTKLGNGPRYVLPLKNGTLLEKAGITADRYDEMDWDDQLSLSDVTITHVPSNHWSSRTTKDRKEMLWGGYILEFADGYRFYFVGDTGWNEALFTELGAQYGGIDFGLIPIGAYDPRDFMRNAHCNPEEAVSIMQVMGVKQALAIHWGTFVLTAEPVDEPPVRLASACTDAGFGHDAFIAPPIGAT
;
A
#
# COMPACT_ATOMS: atom_id res chain seq x y z
N MET A 1 17.56 35.36 0.16
CA MET A 1 16.70 34.15 0.33
C MET A 1 15.91 33.94 -0.95
N GLN A 2 16.31 33.02 -1.80
CA GLN A 2 15.48 32.62 -2.96
C GLN A 2 14.23 31.93 -2.37
N ARG A 3 13.02 32.43 -2.71
CA ARG A 3 11.79 31.69 -2.45
C ARG A 3 11.90 30.36 -3.16
N LYS A 4 12.04 29.24 -2.42
CA LYS A 4 11.90 27.91 -3.02
C LYS A 4 10.53 27.92 -3.73
N THR A 5 10.52 27.75 -5.03
CA THR A 5 9.29 27.61 -5.79
C THR A 5 8.56 26.40 -5.24
N LYS A 6 7.28 26.56 -4.91
CA LYS A 6 6.41 25.48 -4.42
C LYS A 6 6.42 24.35 -5.46
N PRO A 7 6.63 23.08 -5.07
CA PRO A 7 6.60 21.96 -6.03
C PRO A 7 5.31 21.94 -6.85
N ALA A 8 5.38 21.52 -8.10
CA ALA A 8 4.27 21.60 -9.05
C ALA A 8 3.01 20.82 -8.60
N HIS A 9 3.19 19.75 -7.83
CA HIS A 9 2.09 18.94 -7.30
C HIS A 9 1.37 19.56 -6.10
N HIS A 10 1.88 20.63 -5.52
CA HIS A 10 1.22 21.37 -4.46
C HIS A 10 0.21 22.38 -5.02
N THR A 11 -1.06 22.25 -4.67
CA THR A 11 -2.12 23.19 -4.99
C THR A 11 -2.32 24.22 -3.84
N GLU A 12 -3.31 25.09 -3.94
CA GLU A 12 -3.65 26.02 -2.85
C GLU A 12 -4.15 25.28 -1.59
N THR A 13 -4.93 24.21 -1.78
CA THR A 13 -5.61 23.50 -0.69
C THR A 13 -5.04 22.11 -0.40
N GLY A 14 -4.24 21.55 -1.30
CA GLY A 14 -3.73 20.18 -1.16
C GLY A 14 -2.73 19.81 -2.24
N PHE A 15 -2.94 18.67 -2.88
CA PHE A 15 -1.99 18.06 -3.79
C PHE A 15 -2.66 17.52 -5.07
N GLU A 16 -1.88 17.37 -6.15
CA GLU A 16 -2.27 16.76 -7.41
C GLU A 16 -1.27 15.66 -7.80
N ASN A 17 -1.68 14.73 -8.66
CA ASN A 17 -0.75 13.73 -9.20
C ASN A 17 0.36 14.41 -10.01
N ARG A 18 1.57 13.84 -9.98
CA ARG A 18 2.75 14.37 -10.67
C ARG A 18 2.53 14.46 -12.18
N HIS A 19 1.89 13.45 -12.76
CA HIS A 19 1.52 13.42 -14.17
C HIS A 19 -0.01 13.46 -14.35
N PRO A 20 -0.51 14.07 -15.44
CA PRO A 20 -1.92 14.04 -15.76
C PRO A 20 -2.44 12.60 -15.88
N LEU A 21 -3.68 12.39 -15.46
CA LEU A 21 -4.34 11.10 -15.67
C LEU A 21 -4.66 10.93 -17.16
N PRO A 22 -4.41 9.74 -17.75
CA PRO A 22 -4.65 9.49 -19.17
C PRO A 22 -6.11 9.79 -19.59
N ASP A 23 -7.06 9.48 -18.73
CA ASP A 23 -8.49 9.74 -18.90
C ASP A 23 -9.08 10.20 -17.58
N PRO A 24 -9.25 11.50 -17.36
CA PRO A 24 -9.82 12.03 -16.12
C PRO A 24 -11.30 11.64 -16.00
N VAL A 25 -11.58 10.51 -15.37
CA VAL A 25 -12.95 10.12 -15.03
C VAL A 25 -13.48 11.11 -14.00
N LYS A 26 -14.61 11.76 -14.27
CA LYS A 26 -15.32 12.54 -13.26
C LYS A 26 -15.83 11.58 -12.17
N ARG A 27 -15.00 11.32 -11.16
CA ARG A 27 -15.34 10.48 -10.02
C ARG A 27 -16.29 11.25 -9.11
N SER A 28 -17.51 10.73 -8.95
CA SER A 28 -18.47 11.24 -8.00
C SER A 28 -18.80 10.12 -7.02
N PHE A 29 -18.80 10.44 -5.72
CA PHE A 29 -19.25 9.53 -4.67
C PHE A 29 -20.66 8.97 -4.96
N TRP A 30 -21.56 9.79 -5.49
CA TRP A 30 -22.89 9.38 -5.89
C TRP A 30 -22.91 8.40 -7.08
N ARG A 31 -21.98 8.57 -8.02
CA ARG A 31 -21.82 7.64 -9.16
C ARG A 31 -21.30 6.29 -8.66
N PHE A 32 -20.34 6.28 -7.71
CA PHE A 32 -19.85 5.08 -7.05
C PHE A 32 -20.98 4.35 -6.30
N LEU A 33 -21.74 5.05 -5.42
CA LEU A 33 -22.85 4.47 -4.70
C LEU A 33 -23.93 3.92 -5.65
N LYS A 34 -24.27 4.65 -6.72
CA LYS A 34 -25.23 4.20 -7.72
C LYS A 34 -24.78 2.88 -8.36
N ARG A 35 -23.50 2.76 -8.75
CA ARG A 35 -22.97 1.51 -9.32
C ARG A 35 -22.98 0.38 -8.29
N ARG A 36 -22.54 0.64 -7.08
CA ARG A 36 -22.46 -0.37 -6.02
C ARG A 36 -23.81 -0.93 -5.61
N TYR A 37 -24.85 -0.13 -5.55
CA TYR A 37 -26.16 -0.54 -5.00
C TYR A 37 -27.27 -0.68 -6.04
N PHE A 38 -27.15 -0.02 -7.18
CA PHE A 38 -28.19 0.03 -8.23
C PHE A 38 -27.63 -0.23 -9.64
N GLY A 39 -26.33 -0.53 -9.77
CA GLY A 39 -25.69 -0.79 -11.06
C GLY A 39 -25.85 -2.24 -11.50
N VAL A 40 -25.36 -2.52 -12.69
CA VAL A 40 -25.32 -3.86 -13.29
C VAL A 40 -24.11 -4.68 -12.82
N ASP A 41 -23.15 -4.06 -12.12
CA ASP A 41 -21.97 -4.73 -11.62
C ASP A 41 -22.35 -5.63 -10.42
N GLU A 42 -22.02 -6.90 -10.49
CA GLU A 42 -22.20 -7.83 -9.37
C GLU A 42 -21.02 -7.70 -8.38
N TRP A 43 -21.25 -6.96 -7.31
CA TRP A 43 -20.25 -6.81 -6.26
C TRP A 43 -20.25 -8.02 -5.33
N PRO A 44 -19.07 -8.63 -5.09
CA PRO A 44 -18.97 -9.72 -4.12
C PRO A 44 -19.47 -9.29 -2.74
N LYS A 45 -20.15 -10.20 -2.04
CA LYS A 45 -20.62 -9.93 -0.66
C LYS A 45 -19.63 -10.54 0.32
N ALA A 46 -18.98 -9.73 1.14
CA ALA A 46 -17.92 -10.15 2.06
C ALA A 46 -18.30 -11.41 2.88
N LYS A 47 -19.56 -11.54 3.30
CA LYS A 47 -20.07 -12.73 4.04
C LYS A 47 -19.97 -14.05 3.25
N HIS A 48 -19.86 -13.99 1.94
CA HIS A 48 -19.75 -15.17 1.07
C HIS A 48 -18.30 -15.41 0.59
N GLN A 49 -17.33 -14.61 1.05
CA GLN A 49 -15.94 -14.70 0.59
C GLN A 49 -15.01 -15.36 1.61
N HIS A 50 -15.52 -15.72 2.80
CA HIS A 50 -14.72 -16.44 3.79
C HIS A 50 -14.12 -17.72 3.20
N GLY A 51 -12.82 -17.93 3.41
CA GLY A 51 -12.06 -19.09 2.93
C GLY A 51 -11.64 -19.04 1.47
N LYS A 52 -11.97 -17.98 0.71
CA LYS A 52 -11.51 -17.83 -0.67
C LYS A 52 -10.04 -17.36 -0.77
N THR A 53 -9.57 -16.57 0.18
CA THR A 53 -8.15 -16.23 0.29
C THR A 53 -7.45 -17.34 1.08
N PRO A 54 -6.40 -17.96 0.54
CA PRO A 54 -5.62 -18.93 1.28
C PRO A 54 -5.01 -18.31 2.54
N VAL A 55 -4.93 -19.08 3.61
CA VAL A 55 -4.35 -18.67 4.89
C VAL A 55 -3.45 -19.81 5.38
N GLU A 56 -2.29 -19.46 5.89
CA GLU A 56 -1.40 -20.40 6.57
C GLU A 56 -0.95 -19.86 7.93
N ALA A 57 -0.44 -20.73 8.77
CA ALA A 57 0.09 -20.33 10.06
C ALA A 57 1.44 -19.61 9.85
N PRO A 58 1.66 -18.42 10.42
CA PRO A 58 2.93 -17.74 10.31
C PRO A 58 4.04 -18.49 11.05
N ASP A 59 5.25 -18.42 10.55
CA ASP A 59 6.43 -18.95 11.23
C ASP A 59 6.86 -17.99 12.36
N HIS A 60 6.30 -18.20 13.55
CA HIS A 60 6.58 -17.35 14.71
C HIS A 60 8.05 -17.36 15.12
N ASP A 61 8.74 -18.49 14.98
CA ASP A 61 10.15 -18.58 15.36
C ASP A 61 11.02 -17.76 14.40
N ALA A 62 10.77 -17.84 13.09
CA ALA A 62 11.45 -17.02 12.09
C ALA A 62 11.12 -15.52 12.28
N ILE A 63 9.87 -15.17 12.59
CA ILE A 63 9.45 -13.79 12.82
C ILE A 63 10.14 -13.19 14.06
N GLN A 64 10.31 -13.93 15.13
CA GLN A 64 10.96 -13.44 16.35
C GLN A 64 12.48 -13.46 16.27
N ASN A 65 13.07 -14.27 15.40
CA ASN A 65 14.52 -14.44 15.24
C ASN A 65 14.94 -14.35 13.76
N PRO A 66 14.66 -13.22 13.06
CA PRO A 66 14.98 -13.09 11.64
C PRO A 66 16.48 -13.06 11.41
N ASP A 67 16.94 -13.66 10.31
CA ASP A 67 18.31 -13.49 9.83
C ASP A 67 18.46 -12.07 9.23
N PRO A 68 19.26 -11.17 9.82
CA PRO A 68 19.35 -9.80 9.35
C PRO A 68 19.95 -9.66 7.94
N THR A 69 20.61 -10.70 7.43
CA THR A 69 21.24 -10.70 6.09
C THR A 69 20.30 -11.18 4.98
N ARG A 70 19.10 -11.66 5.34
CA ARG A 70 18.11 -12.19 4.40
C ARG A 70 16.80 -11.43 4.54
N LEU A 71 16.23 -11.04 3.41
CA LEU A 71 14.87 -10.50 3.43
C LEU A 71 13.89 -11.56 3.90
N GLN A 72 13.12 -11.22 4.92
CA GLN A 72 11.96 -11.98 5.36
C GLN A 72 10.73 -11.11 5.29
N VAL A 73 9.65 -11.63 4.69
CA VAL A 73 8.41 -10.89 4.46
C VAL A 73 7.22 -11.73 4.91
N THR A 74 6.44 -11.23 5.87
CA THR A 74 5.20 -11.89 6.31
C THR A 74 3.99 -11.08 5.87
N TRP A 75 3.14 -11.67 5.01
CA TRP A 75 1.92 -11.00 4.57
C TRP A 75 0.80 -11.14 5.60
N ILE A 76 0.48 -10.03 6.28
CA ILE A 76 -0.56 -10.00 7.32
C ILE A 76 -1.95 -9.86 6.71
N GLY A 77 -2.03 -9.24 5.52
CA GLY A 77 -3.26 -9.07 4.75
C GLY A 77 -3.42 -7.64 4.21
N HIS A 78 -4.11 -7.48 3.09
CA HIS A 78 -4.25 -6.22 2.37
C HIS A 78 -2.88 -5.61 2.01
N ALA A 79 -2.62 -4.38 2.45
CA ALA A 79 -1.31 -3.71 2.31
C ALA A 79 -0.48 -3.78 3.60
N THR A 80 -0.94 -4.54 4.61
CA THR A 80 -0.21 -4.74 5.87
C THR A 80 0.77 -5.89 5.71
N VAL A 81 2.05 -5.58 5.70
CA VAL A 81 3.16 -6.52 5.54
C VAL A 81 4.22 -6.23 6.59
N LEU A 82 4.69 -7.27 7.27
CA LEU A 82 5.90 -7.20 8.10
C LEU A 82 7.11 -7.52 7.21
N VAL A 83 8.03 -6.59 7.11
CA VAL A 83 9.29 -6.71 6.36
C VAL A 83 10.44 -6.66 7.35
N GLN A 84 11.31 -7.68 7.32
CA GLN A 84 12.44 -7.81 8.23
C GLN A 84 13.72 -7.94 7.41
N TYR A 85 14.59 -6.94 7.50
CA TYR A 85 15.85 -6.89 6.79
C TYR A 85 16.83 -5.90 7.44
N GLY A 86 18.14 -6.16 7.37
CA GLY A 86 19.17 -5.28 7.91
C GLY A 86 19.05 -5.03 9.41
N GLY A 87 18.45 -5.95 10.15
CA GLY A 87 18.17 -5.80 11.58
C GLY A 87 16.95 -4.91 11.91
N LEU A 88 16.16 -4.48 10.91
CA LEU A 88 14.95 -3.68 11.09
C LEU A 88 13.68 -4.51 10.92
N ASN A 89 12.70 -4.26 11.78
CA ASN A 89 11.33 -4.73 11.67
C ASN A 89 10.43 -3.59 11.20
N ILE A 90 9.98 -3.65 9.94
CA ILE A 90 9.23 -2.60 9.24
C ILE A 90 7.80 -3.09 8.99
N LEU A 91 6.80 -2.30 9.37
CA LEU A 91 5.40 -2.62 9.10
C LEU A 91 4.81 -1.61 8.11
N THR A 92 4.16 -2.09 7.05
CA THR A 92 3.48 -1.24 6.07
C THR A 92 1.99 -1.15 6.37
N ASP A 93 1.39 0.03 6.20
CA ASP A 93 -0.06 0.33 6.26
C ASP A 93 -0.83 -0.59 7.25
N PRO A 94 -0.62 -0.43 8.58
CA PRO A 94 -1.18 -1.34 9.56
C PRO A 94 -2.70 -1.20 9.70
N VAL A 95 -3.44 -2.22 9.21
CA VAL A 95 -4.89 -2.31 9.32
C VAL A 95 -5.29 -3.67 9.91
N PHE A 96 -5.66 -3.68 11.19
CA PHE A 96 -6.12 -4.86 11.91
C PHE A 96 -7.63 -4.80 12.22
N ALA A 97 -8.28 -3.69 11.92
CA ALA A 97 -9.71 -3.52 12.14
C ALA A 97 -10.57 -4.45 11.27
N ASP A 98 -11.75 -4.80 11.78
CA ASP A 98 -12.75 -5.57 11.05
C ASP A 98 -13.33 -4.84 9.83
N ARG A 99 -13.15 -3.53 9.75
CA ARG A 99 -13.72 -2.71 8.67
C ARG A 99 -12.79 -1.59 8.24
N ALA A 100 -12.65 -1.42 6.95
CA ALA A 100 -12.08 -0.23 6.33
C ALA A 100 -13.11 0.92 6.36
N SER A 101 -13.30 1.55 7.53
CA SER A 101 -14.38 2.51 7.75
C SER A 101 -14.18 3.32 9.02
N PRO A 102 -14.68 4.58 9.09
CA PRO A 102 -14.78 5.33 10.35
C PRO A 102 -15.81 4.77 11.32
N PHE A 103 -16.66 3.84 10.87
CA PHE A 103 -17.76 3.29 11.65
C PHE A 103 -17.58 1.79 11.91
N LYS A 104 -17.70 1.37 13.17
CA LYS A 104 -17.56 -0.05 13.59
C LYS A 104 -18.57 -1.01 12.95
N ARG A 105 -19.73 -0.52 12.49
CA ARG A 105 -20.83 -1.36 11.98
C ARG A 105 -21.15 -1.18 10.50
N VAL A 106 -20.57 -0.17 9.84
CA VAL A 106 -20.85 0.20 8.44
C VAL A 106 -19.54 0.30 7.66
N GLY A 107 -19.58 0.00 6.37
CA GLY A 107 -18.42 0.04 5.47
C GLY A 107 -17.86 -1.36 5.12
N PRO A 108 -16.83 -1.43 4.28
CA PRO A 108 -16.24 -2.69 3.84
C PRO A 108 -15.79 -3.54 5.02
N LYS A 109 -16.31 -4.76 5.12
CA LYS A 109 -15.95 -5.69 6.20
C LYS A 109 -14.84 -6.62 5.70
N ARG A 110 -13.88 -6.87 6.58
CA ARG A 110 -12.85 -7.88 6.38
C ARG A 110 -13.51 -9.27 6.23
N TYR A 111 -13.08 -10.04 5.23
CA TYR A 111 -13.56 -11.41 5.02
C TYR A 111 -12.48 -12.48 5.27
N SER A 112 -11.23 -12.09 5.40
CA SER A 112 -10.11 -12.92 5.87
C SER A 112 -9.53 -12.34 7.16
N GLN A 113 -9.10 -13.18 8.09
CA GLN A 113 -8.43 -12.71 9.31
C GLN A 113 -7.00 -12.26 9.01
N PRO A 114 -6.42 -11.35 9.80
CA PRO A 114 -4.99 -11.04 9.69
C PRO A 114 -4.13 -12.28 9.99
N GLY A 115 -3.03 -12.44 9.24
CA GLY A 115 -2.08 -13.53 9.46
C GLY A 115 -1.37 -13.47 10.81
N LEU A 116 -1.19 -12.25 11.34
CA LEU A 116 -0.68 -11.99 12.70
C LEU A 116 -1.63 -11.04 13.41
N THR A 117 -1.73 -11.14 14.72
CA THR A 117 -2.30 -10.10 15.57
C THR A 117 -1.23 -9.08 15.95
N ILE A 118 -1.63 -7.89 16.43
CA ILE A 118 -0.68 -6.86 16.89
C ILE A 118 0.24 -7.40 18.00
N ASP A 119 -0.29 -8.20 18.92
CA ASP A 119 0.46 -8.75 20.04
C ASP A 119 1.47 -9.84 19.62
N GLN A 120 1.35 -10.37 18.41
CA GLN A 120 2.28 -11.36 17.84
C GLN A 120 3.40 -10.72 17.03
N LEU A 121 3.31 -9.41 16.76
CA LEU A 121 4.37 -8.68 16.06
C LEU A 121 5.65 -8.63 16.90
N PRO A 122 6.83 -8.69 16.27
CA PRO A 122 8.08 -8.36 16.96
C PRO A 122 8.10 -6.88 17.34
N LYS A 123 9.10 -6.48 18.13
CA LYS A 123 9.31 -5.04 18.36
C LYS A 123 9.55 -4.34 17.02
N LEU A 124 8.66 -3.43 16.66
CA LEU A 124 8.76 -2.68 15.42
C LEU A 124 9.74 -1.51 15.57
N ASP A 125 10.56 -1.31 14.55
CA ASP A 125 11.45 -0.15 14.42
C ASP A 125 10.80 0.95 13.60
N LEU A 126 10.09 0.60 12.52
CA LEU A 126 9.54 1.51 11.54
C LEU A 126 8.12 1.11 11.11
N VAL A 127 7.26 2.10 10.94
CA VAL A 127 5.94 1.97 10.29
C VAL A 127 5.90 2.91 9.10
N LEU A 128 5.63 2.38 7.91
CA LEU A 128 5.44 3.14 6.68
C LEU A 128 3.94 3.28 6.38
N LEU A 129 3.47 4.50 6.20
CA LEU A 129 2.08 4.81 5.87
C LEU A 129 2.01 5.46 4.49
N SER A 130 1.33 4.82 3.53
CA SER A 130 1.27 5.28 2.14
C SER A 130 0.31 6.45 1.92
N HIS A 131 -0.85 6.41 2.53
CA HIS A 131 -1.89 7.44 2.42
C HIS A 131 -2.99 7.23 3.49
N ASN A 132 -3.99 8.10 3.50
CA ASN A 132 -4.95 8.17 4.61
C ASN A 132 -6.28 7.45 4.40
N HIS A 133 -6.47 6.62 3.37
CA HIS A 133 -7.68 5.82 3.25
C HIS A 133 -7.85 4.86 4.42
N TYR A 134 -9.09 4.46 4.72
CA TYR A 134 -9.41 3.65 5.92
C TYR A 134 -8.88 2.22 5.87
N ASP A 135 -8.53 1.72 4.72
CA ASP A 135 -7.93 0.41 4.48
C ASP A 135 -6.39 0.44 4.48
N HIS A 136 -5.78 1.61 4.75
CA HIS A 136 -4.34 1.82 4.89
C HIS A 136 -3.98 2.51 6.21
N PHE A 137 -4.80 3.43 6.68
CA PHE A 137 -4.54 4.24 7.87
C PHE A 137 -5.64 3.99 8.92
N ASP A 138 -5.48 2.90 9.67
CA ASP A 138 -6.42 2.50 10.72
C ASP A 138 -6.01 3.07 12.08
N LEU A 139 -6.77 4.05 12.57
CA LEU A 139 -6.48 4.73 13.83
C LEU A 139 -6.49 3.77 15.03
N ASP A 140 -7.38 2.77 15.04
CA ASP A 140 -7.45 1.80 16.15
C ASP A 140 -6.18 0.93 16.20
N SER A 141 -5.65 0.53 15.04
CA SER A 141 -4.39 -0.21 14.92
C SER A 141 -3.20 0.65 15.35
N LEU A 142 -3.12 1.89 14.86
CA LEU A 142 -2.05 2.83 15.21
C LEU A 142 -2.06 3.17 16.71
N THR A 143 -3.23 3.36 17.31
CA THR A 143 -3.36 3.58 18.76
C THR A 143 -2.78 2.40 19.56
N LYS A 144 -3.00 1.16 19.10
CA LYS A 144 -2.46 -0.04 19.77
C LYS A 144 -0.95 -0.19 19.59
N LEU A 145 -0.41 0.17 18.43
CA LEU A 145 1.03 0.21 18.18
C LEU A 145 1.73 1.28 19.02
N GLY A 146 1.06 2.39 19.28
CA GLY A 146 1.51 3.46 20.19
C GLY A 146 2.81 4.12 19.77
N ASN A 147 3.58 4.61 20.72
CA ASN A 147 4.82 5.34 20.51
C ASN A 147 6.08 4.44 20.44
N GLY A 148 5.91 3.13 20.23
CA GLY A 148 7.04 2.19 20.12
C GLY A 148 7.89 2.43 18.87
N PRO A 149 7.34 2.29 17.66
CA PRO A 149 8.06 2.47 16.41
C PRO A 149 8.24 3.95 16.04
N ARG A 150 9.09 4.23 15.06
CA ARG A 150 9.06 5.47 14.30
C ARG A 150 8.08 5.33 13.14
N TYR A 151 7.37 6.41 12.84
CA TYR A 151 6.40 6.46 11.73
C TYR A 151 6.93 7.36 10.62
N VAL A 152 6.78 6.92 9.38
CA VAL A 152 7.06 7.74 8.19
C VAL A 152 5.79 7.80 7.34
N LEU A 153 5.38 9.01 6.98
CA LEU A 153 4.12 9.26 6.32
C LEU A 153 4.19 10.48 5.38
N PRO A 154 3.27 10.56 4.39
CA PRO A 154 3.22 11.70 3.48
C PRO A 154 2.75 12.98 4.20
N LEU A 155 3.11 14.13 3.67
CA LEU A 155 2.76 15.46 4.21
C LEU A 155 1.28 15.59 4.62
N LYS A 156 1.05 16.30 5.71
CA LYS A 156 -0.24 16.65 6.33
C LYS A 156 -1.01 15.47 6.96
N ASN A 157 -0.44 14.27 7.00
CA ASN A 157 -1.07 13.13 7.66
C ASN A 157 -0.75 13.02 9.17
N GLY A 158 0.25 13.74 9.69
CA GLY A 158 0.69 13.70 11.09
C GLY A 158 -0.43 13.99 12.10
N THR A 159 -1.35 14.90 11.75
CA THR A 159 -2.53 15.17 12.58
C THR A 159 -3.43 13.97 12.83
N LEU A 160 -3.39 12.96 11.95
CA LEU A 160 -4.10 11.70 12.15
C LEU A 160 -3.35 10.78 13.13
N LEU A 161 -2.01 10.77 13.11
CA LEU A 161 -1.20 10.07 14.10
C LEU A 161 -1.41 10.67 15.50
N GLU A 162 -1.44 12.00 15.62
CA GLU A 162 -1.72 12.67 16.88
C GLU A 162 -3.10 12.28 17.44
N LYS A 163 -4.13 12.11 16.59
CA LYS A 163 -5.44 11.59 17.01
C LYS A 163 -5.37 10.14 17.50
N ALA A 164 -4.41 9.35 17.04
CA ALA A 164 -4.13 8.01 17.53
C ALA A 164 -3.25 8.00 18.80
N GLY A 165 -2.85 9.17 19.32
CA GLY A 165 -2.01 9.30 20.50
C GLY A 165 -0.51 9.16 20.23
N ILE A 166 -0.08 9.23 18.97
CA ILE A 166 1.32 9.22 18.58
C ILE A 166 1.87 10.64 18.72
N THR A 167 2.97 10.80 19.43
CA THR A 167 3.60 12.11 19.68
C THR A 167 4.42 12.59 18.49
N ALA A 168 4.55 13.90 18.32
CA ALA A 168 5.18 14.53 17.16
C ALA A 168 6.68 14.17 16.98
N ASP A 169 7.36 13.77 18.04
CA ASP A 169 8.75 13.30 18.00
C ASP A 169 8.89 11.86 17.46
N ARG A 170 7.78 11.15 17.25
CA ARG A 170 7.74 9.77 16.79
C ARG A 170 7.46 9.61 15.29
N TYR A 171 7.23 10.70 14.56
CA TYR A 171 6.96 10.60 13.13
C TYR A 171 7.70 11.66 12.30
N ASP A 172 7.88 11.34 11.01
CA ASP A 172 8.38 12.23 9.97
C ASP A 172 7.38 12.32 8.83
N GLU A 173 6.98 13.54 8.48
CA GLU A 173 6.20 13.81 7.27
C GLU A 173 7.14 14.11 6.09
N MET A 174 6.92 13.46 4.95
CA MET A 174 7.76 13.61 3.77
C MET A 174 6.96 14.11 2.57
N ASP A 175 7.55 15.02 1.81
CA ASP A 175 7.11 15.35 0.45
C ASP A 175 7.64 14.32 -0.56
N TRP A 176 7.12 14.32 -1.79
CA TRP A 176 7.72 13.49 -2.83
C TRP A 176 9.16 13.90 -3.12
N ASP A 177 10.01 12.90 -3.33
CA ASP A 177 11.45 12.96 -3.52
C ASP A 177 12.24 13.38 -2.27
N ASP A 178 11.57 13.62 -1.12
CA ASP A 178 12.28 13.77 0.14
C ASP A 178 12.97 12.46 0.53
N GLN A 179 14.12 12.60 1.16
CA GLN A 179 14.91 11.50 1.70
C GLN A 179 15.09 11.65 3.20
N LEU A 180 14.92 10.55 3.92
CA LEU A 180 15.13 10.43 5.35
C LEU A 180 16.10 9.29 5.61
N SER A 181 17.21 9.57 6.30
CA SER A 181 18.16 8.54 6.75
C SER A 181 17.87 8.14 8.18
N LEU A 182 17.59 6.86 8.42
CA LEU A 182 17.37 6.27 9.73
C LEU A 182 18.29 5.08 9.88
N SER A 183 19.25 5.14 10.82
CA SER A 183 20.28 4.10 10.97
C SER A 183 20.97 3.81 9.64
N ASP A 184 20.91 2.55 9.19
CA ASP A 184 21.55 2.05 7.97
C ASP A 184 20.60 1.98 6.76
N VAL A 185 19.47 2.69 6.81
CA VAL A 185 18.51 2.75 5.69
C VAL A 185 18.22 4.19 5.29
N THR A 186 18.20 4.46 4.00
CA THR A 186 17.69 5.71 3.41
C THR A 186 16.32 5.45 2.83
N ILE A 187 15.34 6.19 3.30
CA ILE A 187 13.94 6.12 2.89
C ILE A 187 13.67 7.29 1.94
N THR A 188 13.23 7.00 0.72
CA THR A 188 12.78 8.01 -0.24
C THR A 188 11.27 7.89 -0.41
N HIS A 189 10.53 8.99 -0.21
CA HIS A 189 9.10 9.04 -0.50
C HIS A 189 8.90 9.32 -1.98
N VAL A 190 8.20 8.44 -2.69
CA VAL A 190 8.00 8.55 -4.14
C VAL A 190 6.52 8.69 -4.50
N PRO A 191 6.20 9.42 -5.60
CA PRO A 191 4.81 9.61 -6.01
C PRO A 191 4.14 8.31 -6.43
N SER A 192 2.84 8.22 -6.18
CA SER A 192 1.96 7.24 -6.79
C SER A 192 0.79 7.93 -7.49
N ASN A 193 0.14 7.24 -8.41
CA ASN A 193 -1.00 7.75 -9.16
C ASN A 193 -2.29 7.42 -8.41
N HIS A 194 -2.59 8.21 -7.37
CA HIS A 194 -3.69 7.95 -6.44
C HIS A 194 -4.31 9.24 -5.90
N TRP A 195 -4.85 9.22 -4.70
CA TRP A 195 -5.45 10.34 -4.00
C TRP A 195 -5.66 10.02 -2.52
N SER A 196 -5.90 11.03 -1.70
CA SER A 196 -6.18 10.91 -0.27
C SER A 196 -7.58 11.45 0.07
N SER A 197 -8.25 10.87 1.04
CA SER A 197 -9.48 11.39 1.66
C SER A 197 -9.93 10.51 2.82
N ARG A 198 -10.48 11.13 3.86
CA ARG A 198 -11.21 10.45 4.95
C ARG A 198 -12.64 10.94 5.09
N THR A 199 -12.96 12.06 4.46
CA THR A 199 -14.29 12.67 4.50
C THR A 199 -14.74 13.07 3.09
N THR A 200 -15.93 13.58 2.95
CA THR A 200 -16.41 14.10 1.66
C THR A 200 -15.82 15.46 1.29
N LYS A 201 -15.02 16.08 2.18
CA LYS A 201 -14.52 17.46 2.04
C LYS A 201 -13.01 17.57 1.93
N ASP A 202 -12.24 16.58 2.38
CA ASP A 202 -10.77 16.61 2.50
C ASP A 202 -10.04 15.89 1.36
N ARG A 203 -10.72 15.74 0.21
CA ARG A 203 -10.11 15.04 -0.94
C ARG A 203 -8.85 15.75 -1.41
N LYS A 204 -7.73 14.99 -1.46
CA LYS A 204 -6.40 15.46 -1.87
C LYS A 204 -5.81 16.57 -0.98
N GLU A 205 -6.35 16.80 0.21
CA GLU A 205 -5.77 17.78 1.16
C GLU A 205 -4.49 17.26 1.83
N MET A 206 -4.34 15.94 1.96
CA MET A 206 -3.14 15.26 2.45
C MET A 206 -2.43 14.55 1.31
N LEU A 207 -1.10 14.41 1.39
CA LEU A 207 -0.31 13.77 0.35
C LEU A 207 -0.46 12.24 0.43
N TRP A 208 -0.05 11.55 -0.63
CA TRP A 208 0.00 10.09 -0.77
C TRP A 208 1.25 9.69 -1.53
N GLY A 209 1.64 8.41 -1.49
CA GLY A 209 2.77 7.89 -2.24
C GLY A 209 3.22 6.51 -1.79
N GLY A 210 4.37 6.10 -2.30
CA GLY A 210 5.09 4.90 -1.92
C GLY A 210 6.45 5.22 -1.31
N TYR A 211 7.22 4.20 -0.99
CA TYR A 211 8.53 4.36 -0.38
C TYR A 211 9.56 3.44 -1.01
N ILE A 212 10.72 3.99 -1.37
CA ILE A 212 11.89 3.20 -1.71
C ILE A 212 12.86 3.28 -0.53
N LEU A 213 13.26 2.12 -0.04
CA LEU A 213 14.25 1.96 1.01
C LEU A 213 15.54 1.43 0.39
N GLU A 214 16.65 2.12 0.62
CA GLU A 214 17.97 1.68 0.25
C GLU A 214 18.78 1.40 1.52
N PHE A 215 19.15 0.14 1.71
CA PHE A 215 19.94 -0.32 2.85
C PHE A 215 21.43 -0.11 2.60
N ALA A 216 22.24 -0.11 3.66
CA ALA A 216 23.68 0.19 3.59
C ALA A 216 24.46 -0.78 2.68
N ASP A 217 23.99 -2.01 2.48
CA ASP A 217 24.57 -2.99 1.56
C ASP A 217 24.14 -2.81 0.10
N GLY A 218 23.32 -1.80 -0.19
CA GLY A 218 22.77 -1.49 -1.49
C GLY A 218 21.50 -2.26 -1.85
N TYR A 219 20.94 -3.07 -0.94
CA TYR A 219 19.65 -3.73 -1.15
C TYR A 219 18.53 -2.70 -1.23
N ARG A 220 17.66 -2.81 -2.24
CA ARG A 220 16.56 -1.87 -2.48
C ARG A 220 15.21 -2.54 -2.36
N PHE A 221 14.38 -1.97 -1.51
CA PHE A 221 13.00 -2.40 -1.27
C PHE A 221 12.03 -1.30 -1.70
N TYR A 222 10.93 -1.66 -2.40
CA TYR A 222 9.90 -0.71 -2.82
C TYR A 222 8.53 -1.09 -2.28
N PHE A 223 7.97 -0.26 -1.42
CA PHE A 223 6.56 -0.29 -1.06
C PHE A 223 5.79 0.70 -1.93
N VAL A 224 4.99 0.20 -2.86
CA VAL A 224 4.30 1.03 -3.87
C VAL A 224 3.14 1.82 -3.26
N GLY A 225 2.47 1.27 -2.23
CA GLY A 225 1.18 1.78 -1.76
C GLY A 225 0.09 1.56 -2.82
N ASP A 226 -0.93 2.41 -2.84
CA ASP A 226 -1.96 2.37 -3.87
C ASP A 226 -1.61 3.23 -5.07
N THR A 227 -1.80 2.67 -6.26
CA THR A 227 -1.55 3.38 -7.51
C THR A 227 -2.36 2.82 -8.69
N GLY A 228 -2.80 3.69 -9.59
CA GLY A 228 -3.13 3.30 -10.95
C GLY A 228 -1.88 3.30 -11.82
N TRP A 229 -1.92 2.56 -12.92
CA TRP A 229 -0.87 2.59 -13.92
C TRP A 229 -0.84 3.95 -14.63
N ASN A 230 0.35 4.57 -14.68
CA ASN A 230 0.63 5.75 -15.48
C ASN A 230 2.04 5.58 -16.05
N GLU A 231 2.13 5.35 -17.36
CA GLU A 231 3.39 5.05 -18.05
C GLU A 231 4.44 6.17 -17.85
N ALA A 232 4.03 7.43 -17.93
CA ALA A 232 4.95 8.56 -17.74
C ALA A 232 5.54 8.59 -16.33
N LEU A 233 4.71 8.33 -15.31
CA LEU A 233 5.14 8.29 -13.92
C LEU A 233 6.13 7.15 -13.69
N PHE A 234 5.78 5.92 -14.07
CA PHE A 234 6.64 4.77 -13.79
C PHE A 234 7.90 4.74 -14.65
N THR A 235 7.87 5.30 -15.88
CA THR A 235 9.09 5.50 -16.69
C THR A 235 10.04 6.48 -16.00
N GLU A 236 9.54 7.61 -15.46
CA GLU A 236 10.33 8.57 -14.68
C GLU A 236 10.92 7.90 -13.43
N LEU A 237 10.09 7.21 -12.64
CA LEU A 237 10.55 6.52 -11.43
C LEU A 237 11.54 5.40 -11.72
N GLY A 238 11.32 4.62 -12.78
CA GLY A 238 12.23 3.56 -13.21
C GLY A 238 13.59 4.10 -13.65
N ALA A 239 13.62 5.24 -14.34
CA ALA A 239 14.86 5.90 -14.72
C ALA A 239 15.64 6.47 -13.50
N GLN A 240 14.92 6.95 -12.49
CA GLN A 240 15.52 7.59 -11.32
C GLN A 240 15.88 6.59 -10.21
N TYR A 241 15.02 5.60 -9.96
CA TYR A 241 15.10 4.71 -8.81
C TYR A 241 15.09 3.22 -9.16
N GLY A 242 15.09 2.86 -10.43
CA GLY A 242 15.00 1.46 -10.89
C GLY A 242 16.12 0.57 -10.38
N GLY A 243 15.95 -0.75 -10.56
CA GLY A 243 16.88 -1.75 -10.04
C GLY A 243 16.54 -2.15 -8.60
N ILE A 244 15.26 -2.38 -8.35
CA ILE A 244 14.70 -2.78 -7.04
C ILE A 244 14.90 -4.28 -6.84
N ASP A 245 15.35 -4.69 -5.66
CA ASP A 245 15.52 -6.11 -5.32
C ASP A 245 14.19 -6.77 -4.96
N PHE A 246 13.35 -6.07 -4.17
CA PHE A 246 12.05 -6.58 -3.78
C PHE A 246 10.97 -5.49 -3.74
N GLY A 247 9.76 -5.81 -4.22
CA GLY A 247 8.63 -4.87 -4.25
C GLY A 247 7.36 -5.40 -3.59
N LEU A 248 6.63 -4.54 -2.87
CA LEU A 248 5.23 -4.76 -2.51
C LEU A 248 4.36 -4.00 -3.51
N ILE A 249 3.68 -4.72 -4.42
CA ILE A 249 2.95 -4.12 -5.54
C ILE A 249 1.46 -4.48 -5.45
N PRO A 250 0.54 -3.50 -5.52
CA PRO A 250 -0.90 -3.75 -5.43
C PRO A 250 -1.43 -4.45 -6.70
N ILE A 251 -2.40 -5.38 -6.52
CA ILE A 251 -3.03 -6.10 -7.62
C ILE A 251 -4.56 -6.13 -7.55
N GLY A 252 -5.17 -5.47 -6.59
CA GLY A 252 -6.63 -5.50 -6.35
C GLY A 252 -7.29 -4.13 -6.42
N ALA A 253 -8.61 -4.12 -6.22
CA ALA A 253 -9.47 -2.95 -6.28
C ALA A 253 -9.54 -2.30 -7.68
N TYR A 254 -9.49 -3.08 -8.76
CA TYR A 254 -9.39 -2.57 -10.11
C TYR A 254 -10.71 -2.48 -10.88
N ASP A 255 -11.76 -3.17 -10.48
CA ASP A 255 -13.05 -3.15 -11.19
C ASP A 255 -14.12 -2.30 -10.48
N PRO A 256 -14.96 -1.59 -11.25
CA PRO A 256 -14.99 -1.51 -12.72
C PRO A 256 -13.87 -0.61 -13.27
N ARG A 257 -13.18 -1.07 -14.30
CA ARG A 257 -11.98 -0.43 -14.87
C ARG A 257 -12.17 1.03 -15.28
N ASP A 258 -13.31 1.37 -15.89
CA ASP A 258 -13.60 2.75 -16.29
C ASP A 258 -13.66 3.72 -15.11
N PHE A 259 -13.82 3.20 -13.89
CA PHE A 259 -13.86 4.00 -12.66
C PHE A 259 -12.56 3.87 -11.83
N MET A 260 -11.96 2.68 -11.78
CA MET A 260 -10.86 2.36 -10.87
C MET A 260 -9.47 2.57 -11.47
N ARG A 261 -9.28 2.43 -12.80
CA ARG A 261 -7.96 2.41 -13.45
C ARG A 261 -7.03 3.59 -13.13
N ASN A 262 -7.59 4.74 -12.80
CA ASN A 262 -6.80 5.93 -12.47
C ASN A 262 -6.34 5.97 -10.99
N ALA A 263 -6.60 4.94 -10.20
CA ALA A 263 -6.17 4.89 -8.81
C ALA A 263 -5.69 3.51 -8.38
N HIS A 264 -6.06 2.47 -9.13
CA HIS A 264 -5.68 1.09 -8.85
C HIS A 264 -5.30 0.39 -10.14
N CYS A 265 -4.09 -0.16 -10.18
CA CYS A 265 -3.65 -1.03 -11.26
C CYS A 265 -4.36 -2.39 -11.16
N ASN A 266 -4.54 -3.04 -12.30
CA ASN A 266 -4.90 -4.45 -12.36
C ASN A 266 -3.63 -5.32 -12.34
N PRO A 267 -3.73 -6.65 -12.25
CA PRO A 267 -2.56 -7.53 -12.20
C PRO A 267 -1.58 -7.36 -13.37
N GLU A 268 -2.07 -7.13 -14.59
CA GLU A 268 -1.24 -6.93 -15.78
C GLU A 268 -0.45 -5.61 -15.70
N GLU A 269 -1.09 -4.56 -15.20
CA GLU A 269 -0.44 -3.26 -14.96
C GLU A 269 0.55 -3.35 -13.79
N ALA A 270 0.29 -4.18 -12.78
CA ALA A 270 1.24 -4.45 -11.70
C ALA A 270 2.52 -5.13 -12.22
N VAL A 271 2.39 -6.06 -13.15
CA VAL A 271 3.55 -6.66 -13.87
C VAL A 271 4.29 -5.60 -14.68
N SER A 272 3.59 -4.67 -15.32
CA SER A 272 4.22 -3.54 -16.02
C SER A 272 5.02 -2.64 -15.07
N ILE A 273 4.51 -2.38 -13.86
CA ILE A 273 5.25 -1.65 -12.80
C ILE A 273 6.53 -2.42 -12.46
N MET A 274 6.42 -3.73 -12.21
CA MET A 274 7.55 -4.59 -11.92
C MET A 274 8.64 -4.48 -13.00
N GLN A 275 8.26 -4.56 -14.27
CA GLN A 275 9.17 -4.48 -15.41
C GLN A 275 9.88 -3.12 -15.51
N VAL A 276 9.11 -2.03 -15.48
CA VAL A 276 9.66 -0.67 -15.69
C VAL A 276 10.53 -0.24 -14.51
N MET A 277 10.19 -0.63 -13.30
CA MET A 277 10.99 -0.38 -12.10
C MET A 277 12.19 -1.33 -11.96
N GLY A 278 12.30 -2.35 -12.81
CA GLY A 278 13.35 -3.36 -12.72
C GLY A 278 13.33 -4.11 -11.40
N VAL A 279 12.13 -4.44 -10.90
CA VAL A 279 11.95 -5.18 -9.65
C VAL A 279 12.29 -6.65 -9.91
N LYS A 280 13.21 -7.22 -9.11
CA LYS A 280 13.65 -8.61 -9.29
C LYS A 280 12.65 -9.62 -8.75
N GLN A 281 12.09 -9.33 -7.57
CA GLN A 281 11.04 -10.14 -6.93
C GLN A 281 9.97 -9.23 -6.34
N ALA A 282 8.71 -9.68 -6.34
CA ALA A 282 7.62 -8.91 -5.78
C ALA A 282 6.62 -9.79 -5.02
N LEU A 283 5.97 -9.20 -4.02
CA LEU A 283 4.82 -9.75 -3.32
C LEU A 283 3.59 -8.90 -3.62
N ALA A 284 2.51 -9.57 -3.96
CA ALA A 284 1.23 -8.96 -4.28
C ALA A 284 0.49 -8.51 -3.01
N ILE A 285 0.12 -7.23 -2.98
CA ILE A 285 -0.66 -6.63 -1.90
C ILE A 285 -2.01 -6.09 -2.39
N HIS A 286 -2.80 -5.54 -1.49
CA HIS A 286 -4.08 -4.87 -1.76
C HIS A 286 -5.15 -5.79 -2.35
N TRP A 287 -5.17 -7.06 -1.99
CA TRP A 287 -6.17 -8.06 -2.35
C TRP A 287 -6.49 -8.97 -1.15
N GLY A 288 -7.38 -9.91 -1.30
CA GLY A 288 -7.57 -11.01 -0.34
C GLY A 288 -8.17 -10.65 1.01
N THR A 289 -8.54 -9.40 1.29
CA THR A 289 -8.91 -8.93 2.64
C THR A 289 -10.26 -8.24 2.72
N PHE A 290 -10.49 -7.21 1.93
CA PHE A 290 -11.73 -6.43 1.90
C PHE A 290 -12.38 -6.49 0.52
N VAL A 291 -13.73 -6.47 0.47
CA VAL A 291 -14.47 -6.27 -0.77
C VAL A 291 -14.64 -4.77 -0.98
N LEU A 292 -13.74 -4.18 -1.75
CA LEU A 292 -13.74 -2.74 -2.04
C LEU A 292 -14.38 -2.43 -3.39
N THR A 293 -14.33 -3.36 -4.33
CA THR A 293 -14.60 -3.22 -5.76
C THR A 293 -15.37 -4.42 -6.30
N ALA A 294 -15.59 -4.47 -7.61
CA ALA A 294 -16.51 -5.42 -8.22
C ALA A 294 -15.86 -6.73 -8.70
N GLU A 295 -14.52 -6.79 -8.83
CA GLU A 295 -13.84 -8.02 -9.21
C GLU A 295 -14.08 -9.18 -8.23
N PRO A 296 -14.11 -10.43 -8.69
CA PRO A 296 -14.08 -11.60 -7.82
C PRO A 296 -12.84 -11.61 -6.94
N VAL A 297 -13.01 -11.88 -5.65
CA VAL A 297 -11.90 -11.74 -4.65
C VAL A 297 -10.77 -12.75 -4.85
N ASP A 298 -11.00 -13.79 -5.61
CA ASP A 298 -10.07 -14.87 -5.97
C ASP A 298 -9.48 -14.70 -7.38
N GLU A 299 -9.90 -13.69 -8.14
CA GLU A 299 -9.41 -13.42 -9.50
C GLU A 299 -8.00 -12.79 -9.54
N PRO A 300 -7.63 -11.80 -8.66
CA PRO A 300 -6.36 -11.10 -8.78
C PRO A 300 -5.12 -12.00 -8.86
N PRO A 301 -4.93 -13.03 -8.01
CA PRO A 301 -3.76 -13.91 -8.12
C PRO A 301 -3.74 -14.77 -9.38
N VAL A 302 -4.91 -15.16 -9.89
CA VAL A 302 -5.01 -15.95 -11.13
C VAL A 302 -4.57 -15.12 -12.32
N ARG A 303 -5.04 -13.87 -12.42
CA ARG A 303 -4.63 -12.93 -13.47
C ARG A 303 -3.15 -12.57 -13.34
N LEU A 304 -2.64 -12.40 -12.11
CA LEU A 304 -1.22 -12.14 -11.87
C LEU A 304 -0.34 -13.27 -12.44
N ALA A 305 -0.68 -14.52 -12.13
CA ALA A 305 0.08 -15.67 -12.61
C ALA A 305 0.10 -15.75 -14.17
N SER A 306 -1.04 -15.45 -14.81
CA SER A 306 -1.10 -15.36 -16.28
C SER A 306 -0.23 -14.23 -16.81
N ALA A 307 -0.37 -13.03 -16.24
CA ALA A 307 0.39 -11.84 -16.65
C ALA A 307 1.89 -12.02 -16.50
N CYS A 308 2.36 -12.66 -15.41
CA CYS A 308 3.78 -13.01 -15.23
C CYS A 308 4.27 -13.96 -16.33
N THR A 309 3.47 -14.99 -16.64
CA THR A 309 3.80 -15.95 -17.73
C THR A 309 3.90 -15.23 -19.07
N ASP A 310 2.94 -14.39 -19.40
CA ASP A 310 2.89 -13.64 -20.67
C ASP A 310 4.06 -12.65 -20.78
N ALA A 311 4.55 -12.12 -19.66
CA ALA A 311 5.71 -11.24 -19.56
C ALA A 311 7.06 -11.99 -19.50
N GLY A 312 7.05 -13.32 -19.46
CA GLY A 312 8.27 -14.15 -19.40
C GLY A 312 8.92 -14.23 -18.02
N PHE A 313 8.19 -13.88 -16.93
CA PHE A 313 8.66 -14.04 -15.56
C PHE A 313 8.47 -15.49 -15.07
N GLY A 314 9.43 -15.95 -14.24
CA GLY A 314 9.29 -17.20 -13.49
C GLY A 314 8.20 -17.13 -12.42
N HIS A 315 7.72 -18.28 -11.97
CA HIS A 315 6.64 -18.38 -10.98
C HIS A 315 6.94 -17.68 -9.64
N ASP A 316 8.21 -17.58 -9.28
CA ASP A 316 8.66 -17.01 -8.01
C ASP A 316 9.01 -15.50 -8.11
N ALA A 317 8.89 -14.92 -9.31
CA ALA A 317 9.28 -13.52 -9.50
C ALA A 317 8.26 -12.55 -8.92
N PHE A 318 6.95 -12.84 -9.03
CA PHE A 318 5.87 -12.02 -8.47
C PHE A 318 4.81 -12.95 -7.88
N ILE A 319 4.81 -13.07 -6.56
CA ILE A 319 3.99 -14.05 -5.84
C ILE A 319 2.78 -13.39 -5.14
N ALA A 320 1.69 -14.14 -5.08
CA ALA A 320 0.50 -13.82 -4.27
C ALA A 320 0.33 -14.94 -3.23
N PRO A 321 1.06 -14.90 -2.10
CA PRO A 321 1.09 -15.98 -1.14
C PRO A 321 -0.21 -16.05 -0.31
N PRO A 322 -0.41 -17.12 0.49
CA PRO A 322 -1.41 -17.14 1.54
C PRO A 322 -1.20 -16.01 2.57
N ILE A 323 -2.28 -15.56 3.20
CA ILE A 323 -2.19 -14.70 4.40
C ILE A 323 -1.49 -15.48 5.52
N GLY A 324 -0.49 -14.90 6.16
CA GLY A 324 0.34 -15.55 7.18
C GLY A 324 1.65 -16.14 6.64
N ALA A 325 1.78 -16.29 5.32
CA ALA A 325 3.04 -16.74 4.72
C ALA A 325 4.21 -15.84 5.14
N THR A 326 5.31 -16.50 5.49
CA THR A 326 6.54 -15.85 5.96
C THR A 326 7.73 -16.29 5.12
#